data_80e4ff8553742b1c20f8ae9b0239a30f
#
_entry.id   80e4ff8553742b1c20f8ae9b0239a30f
#
_cell.length_a   1.000
_cell.length_b   1.000
_cell.length_c   1.000
_cell.angle_alpha   90.00
_cell.angle_beta   90.00
_cell.angle_gamma   90.00
#
_symmetry.space_group_name_H-M   'P 1'
#
loop_
_entity.id
_entity.type
_entity.pdbx_description
1 polymer ?
#
loop_
_entity_poly.entity_id
_entity_poly.type
_entity_poly.pdbx_seq_one_letter_code
_entity_poly.pdbx_strand_id
1 'polypeptide(L)'
;VVMGQLTAATPHSPATVAPAAPFADALEAVGLERTLTYGRLPGGLVMLNWPLGGNDWHHGLGRSIAPLASDRDALDQEMQEHSLQFLEQLSRCGNGWLTSGEAFPSSRPHLALMPYWREGRRMLGQSVVSELDLLPVTKQARRSRLPATSIAVGTYANDHHYPGDDWPLAPKSCRWGGRWTGTPFCIPFEALVSVEGSNLLAAEKCFSVSHIANGATRLQPLILNIGQAA
;
A
#
# COMPACT_ATOMS: atom_id res chain seq x y z
N VAL A 1 6.06 -5.53 5.86
CA VAL A 1 5.30 -5.44 7.12
C VAL A 1 6.11 -6.09 8.23
N VAL A 2 6.22 -5.42 9.37
CA VAL A 2 6.83 -5.95 10.59
C VAL A 2 5.80 -6.02 11.71
N MET A 3 5.89 -7.03 12.56
CA MET A 3 5.00 -7.22 13.71
C MET A 3 5.70 -6.81 14.99
N GLY A 4 5.03 -5.99 15.77
CA GLY A 4 5.39 -5.67 17.14
C GLY A 4 4.49 -6.37 18.15
N GLN A 5 4.96 -6.48 19.39
CA GLN A 5 4.21 -6.95 20.55
C GLN A 5 4.16 -5.83 21.59
N LEU A 6 2.97 -5.38 21.94
CA LEU A 6 2.80 -4.43 23.04
C LEU A 6 2.98 -5.15 24.37
N THR A 7 3.82 -4.58 25.23
CA THR A 7 4.12 -5.11 26.58
C THR A 7 3.20 -4.54 27.65
N ALA A 8 2.51 -3.42 27.36
CA ALA A 8 1.53 -2.80 28.24
C ALA A 8 0.21 -2.52 27.51
N ALA A 9 -0.89 -2.51 28.24
CA ALA A 9 -2.24 -2.35 27.67
C ALA A 9 -2.45 -0.99 26.96
N THR A 10 -1.79 0.05 27.41
CA THR A 10 -1.80 1.40 26.80
C THR A 10 -0.52 2.14 27.12
N PRO A 11 0.07 2.82 26.15
CA PRO A 11 1.20 3.70 26.38
C PRO A 11 0.72 4.99 27.07
N HIS A 12 1.05 5.17 28.33
CA HIS A 12 0.64 6.36 29.10
C HIS A 12 1.77 7.34 29.42
N SER A 13 3.00 7.02 29.06
CA SER A 13 4.15 7.90 29.30
C SER A 13 4.60 8.58 28.01
N PRO A 14 4.97 9.85 28.06
CA PRO A 14 5.55 10.52 26.89
C PRO A 14 6.81 9.79 26.43
N ALA A 15 7.08 9.89 25.14
CA ALA A 15 8.31 9.37 24.55
C ALA A 15 9.53 9.90 25.31
N THR A 16 10.40 9.02 25.74
CA THR A 16 11.61 9.39 26.48
C THR A 16 12.75 9.76 25.54
N VAL A 17 12.68 9.32 24.31
CA VAL A 17 13.66 9.56 23.25
C VAL A 17 12.94 10.12 22.04
N ALA A 18 13.43 11.22 21.49
CA ALA A 18 12.88 11.79 20.26
C ALA A 18 13.11 10.83 19.07
N PRO A 19 12.15 10.75 18.14
CA PRO A 19 12.36 10.04 16.90
C PRO A 19 13.57 10.58 16.13
N ALA A 20 14.31 9.68 15.47
CA ALA A 20 15.47 10.04 14.64
C ALA A 20 15.16 9.78 13.16
N ALA A 21 15.97 10.40 12.28
CA ALA A 21 15.92 10.11 10.85
C ALA A 21 16.13 8.60 10.58
N PRO A 22 15.50 8.03 9.55
CA PRO A 22 14.62 8.68 8.57
C PRO A 22 13.14 8.77 9.01
N PHE A 23 12.77 8.36 10.23
CA PHE A 23 11.40 8.17 10.66
C PHE A 23 10.83 9.36 11.46
N ALA A 24 11.66 10.37 11.77
CA ALA A 24 11.26 11.48 12.63
C ALA A 24 10.01 12.20 12.13
N ASP A 25 10.01 12.63 10.87
CA ASP A 25 8.92 13.40 10.26
C ASP A 25 7.59 12.62 10.26
N ALA A 26 7.67 11.32 9.99
CA ALA A 26 6.49 10.46 9.98
C ALA A 26 5.88 10.30 11.38
N LEU A 27 6.71 10.13 12.39
CA LEU A 27 6.29 9.97 13.78
C LEU A 27 5.83 11.30 14.40
N GLU A 28 6.43 12.41 14.01
CA GLU A 28 5.99 13.74 14.41
C GLU A 28 4.61 14.07 13.83
N ALA A 29 4.40 13.80 12.53
CA ALA A 29 3.14 14.10 11.85
C ALA A 29 1.96 13.31 12.41
N VAL A 30 2.19 12.12 12.93
CA VAL A 30 1.12 11.17 13.31
C VAL A 30 1.02 10.97 14.82
N GLY A 31 2.13 11.01 15.50
CA GLY A 31 2.27 10.67 16.92
C GLY A 31 2.58 9.19 17.16
N LEU A 32 3.40 8.94 18.15
CA LEU A 32 3.86 7.61 18.53
C LEU A 32 2.69 6.69 18.94
N GLU A 33 1.80 7.17 19.80
CA GLU A 33 0.65 6.40 20.29
C GLU A 33 -0.21 5.88 19.13
N ARG A 34 -0.55 6.74 18.20
CA ARG A 34 -1.37 6.35 17.03
C ARG A 34 -0.62 5.38 16.15
N THR A 35 0.68 5.53 15.94
CA THR A 35 1.51 4.61 15.20
C THR A 35 1.50 3.21 15.82
N LEU A 36 1.59 3.13 17.16
CA LEU A 36 1.58 1.87 17.92
C LEU A 36 0.20 1.22 18.02
N THR A 37 -0.88 1.96 17.81
CA THR A 37 -2.25 1.45 18.00
C THR A 37 -3.02 1.24 16.71
N TYR A 38 -2.62 1.86 15.61
CA TYR A 38 -3.33 1.79 14.33
C TYR A 38 -3.48 0.35 13.80
N GLY A 39 -2.43 -0.44 13.82
CA GLY A 39 -2.43 -1.84 13.36
C GLY A 39 -2.63 -2.86 14.48
N ARG A 40 -3.28 -2.51 15.58
CA ARG A 40 -3.44 -3.38 16.73
C ARG A 40 -4.29 -4.61 16.41
N LEU A 41 -3.80 -5.76 16.84
CA LEU A 41 -4.42 -7.07 16.68
C LEU A 41 -4.70 -7.70 18.06
N PRO A 42 -5.51 -8.77 18.12
CA PRO A 42 -5.70 -9.53 19.36
C PRO A 42 -4.38 -10.02 19.97
N GLY A 43 -4.34 -10.15 21.27
CA GLY A 43 -3.14 -10.62 21.99
C GLY A 43 -2.03 -9.56 22.13
N GLY A 44 -2.32 -8.29 21.81
CA GLY A 44 -1.35 -7.20 21.92
C GLY A 44 -0.37 -7.12 20.77
N LEU A 45 -0.55 -7.91 19.72
CA LEU A 45 0.20 -7.76 18.47
C LEU A 45 -0.14 -6.45 17.77
N VAL A 46 0.84 -5.87 17.08
CA VAL A 46 0.67 -4.67 16.24
C VAL A 46 1.30 -4.91 14.89
N MET A 47 0.51 -4.76 13.84
CA MET A 47 0.99 -4.75 12.46
C MET A 47 1.49 -3.35 12.11
N LEU A 48 2.78 -3.20 11.98
CA LEU A 48 3.43 -1.92 11.66
C LEU A 48 3.59 -1.80 10.14
N ASN A 49 2.57 -1.26 9.50
CA ASN A 49 2.55 -0.94 8.06
C ASN A 49 2.24 0.54 7.79
N TRP A 50 2.23 1.36 8.79
CA TRP A 50 1.85 2.77 8.79
C TRP A 50 2.69 3.52 9.84
N PRO A 51 2.94 4.81 9.77
CA PRO A 51 2.41 5.80 8.82
C PRO A 51 3.19 5.89 7.51
N LEU A 52 2.68 6.73 6.60
CA LEU A 52 3.38 7.12 5.40
C LEU A 52 4.72 7.78 5.76
N GLY A 53 5.80 7.36 5.10
CA GLY A 53 7.17 7.75 5.47
C GLY A 53 7.72 7.01 6.70
N GLY A 54 6.92 6.14 7.33
CA GLY A 54 7.37 5.23 8.39
C GLY A 54 7.89 3.91 7.80
N ASN A 55 7.09 2.84 7.87
CA ASN A 55 7.49 1.52 7.34
C ASN A 55 7.26 1.37 5.82
N ASP A 56 7.07 2.45 5.09
CA ASP A 56 6.97 2.43 3.63
C ASP A 56 8.36 2.52 2.99
N TRP A 57 8.70 1.50 2.19
CA TRP A 57 9.88 1.54 1.34
C TRP A 57 9.50 1.95 -0.07
N HIS A 58 10.23 2.88 -0.66
CA HIS A 58 9.94 3.41 -1.99
C HIS A 58 11.19 3.52 -2.90
N HIS A 59 12.38 3.23 -2.38
CA HIS A 59 13.61 3.32 -3.16
C HIS A 59 13.84 2.07 -3.99
N GLY A 60 14.22 2.26 -5.25
CA GLY A 60 14.66 1.18 -6.13
C GLY A 60 13.61 0.11 -6.43
N LEU A 61 12.32 0.40 -6.30
CA LEU A 61 11.23 -0.57 -6.50
C LEU A 61 11.22 -1.21 -7.90
N GLY A 62 11.80 -0.56 -8.91
CA GLY A 62 11.98 -1.15 -10.24
C GLY A 62 12.78 -2.45 -10.22
N ARG A 63 13.64 -2.66 -9.22
CA ARG A 63 14.39 -3.92 -9.04
C ARG A 63 13.48 -5.12 -8.75
N SER A 64 12.25 -4.89 -8.26
CA SER A 64 11.27 -5.97 -8.03
C SER A 64 10.92 -6.77 -9.30
N ILE A 65 11.06 -6.13 -10.45
CA ILE A 65 10.82 -6.73 -11.78
C ILE A 65 12.11 -6.93 -12.58
N ALA A 66 13.28 -6.75 -11.96
CA ALA A 66 14.56 -6.99 -12.62
C ALA A 66 14.71 -8.45 -13.05
N PRO A 67 15.39 -8.72 -14.17
CA PRO A 67 15.61 -10.09 -14.64
C PRO A 67 16.51 -10.90 -13.69
N LEU A 68 17.51 -10.25 -13.06
CA LEU A 68 18.42 -10.91 -12.14
C LEU A 68 17.78 -11.12 -10.75
N ALA A 69 17.90 -12.33 -10.23
CA ALA A 69 17.42 -12.66 -8.89
C ALA A 69 18.16 -11.86 -7.81
N SER A 70 19.48 -11.67 -7.96
CA SER A 70 20.30 -10.90 -7.04
C SER A 70 19.80 -9.48 -6.79
N ASP A 71 19.24 -8.82 -7.81
CA ASP A 71 18.73 -7.46 -7.67
C ASP A 71 17.42 -7.45 -6.84
N ARG A 72 16.59 -8.49 -7.02
CA ARG A 72 15.37 -8.67 -6.23
C ARG A 72 15.69 -9.03 -4.79
N ASP A 73 16.65 -9.93 -4.59
CA ASP A 73 17.08 -10.36 -3.26
C ASP A 73 17.70 -9.20 -2.46
N ALA A 74 18.52 -8.37 -3.12
CA ALA A 74 19.09 -7.17 -2.52
C ALA A 74 18.00 -6.17 -2.11
N LEU A 75 17.00 -5.93 -2.98
CA LEU A 75 15.88 -5.07 -2.65
C LEU A 75 15.07 -5.61 -1.46
N ASP A 76 14.84 -6.92 -1.42
CA ASP A 76 14.09 -7.57 -0.34
C ASP A 76 14.82 -7.43 1.00
N GLN A 77 16.14 -7.60 0.99
CA GLN A 77 16.96 -7.39 2.16
C GLN A 77 16.90 -5.95 2.68
N GLU A 78 17.04 -4.95 1.79
CA GLU A 78 16.93 -3.54 2.15
C GLU A 78 15.56 -3.20 2.77
N MET A 79 14.48 -3.75 2.21
CA MET A 79 13.11 -3.58 2.75
C MET A 79 12.95 -4.21 4.13
N GLN A 80 13.57 -5.38 4.37
CA GLN A 80 13.57 -6.03 5.67
C GLN A 80 14.36 -5.22 6.70
N GLU A 81 15.55 -4.76 6.34
CA GLU A 81 16.39 -3.92 7.21
C GLU A 81 15.68 -2.62 7.60
N HIS A 82 15.03 -1.94 6.64
CA HIS A 82 14.23 -0.75 6.91
C HIS A 82 13.10 -1.04 7.89
N SER A 83 12.38 -2.15 7.72
CA SER A 83 11.30 -2.54 8.61
C SER A 83 11.79 -2.83 10.04
N LEU A 84 12.97 -3.45 10.17
CA LEU A 84 13.60 -3.72 11.47
C LEU A 84 14.06 -2.43 12.15
N GLN A 85 14.65 -1.50 11.40
CA GLN A 85 15.04 -0.18 11.91
C GLN A 85 13.82 0.60 12.41
N PHE A 86 12.70 0.52 11.70
CA PHE A 86 11.45 1.16 12.13
C PHE A 86 10.91 0.55 13.43
N LEU A 87 10.90 -0.77 13.57
CA LEU A 87 10.51 -1.46 14.80
C LEU A 87 11.42 -1.06 15.97
N GLU A 88 12.73 -1.06 15.76
CA GLU A 88 13.71 -0.64 16.77
C GLU A 88 13.48 0.81 17.21
N GLN A 89 13.27 1.72 16.26
CA GLN A 89 13.00 3.12 16.54
C GLN A 89 11.74 3.29 17.39
N LEU A 90 10.66 2.60 17.07
CA LEU A 90 9.42 2.61 17.84
C LEU A 90 9.61 2.03 19.25
N SER A 91 10.37 0.96 19.38
CA SER A 91 10.70 0.36 20.69
C SER A 91 11.48 1.33 21.57
N ARG A 92 12.45 2.03 21.01
CA ARG A 92 13.27 3.04 21.72
C ARG A 92 12.44 4.26 22.14
N CYS A 93 11.64 4.82 21.22
CA CYS A 93 10.77 5.97 21.53
C CYS A 93 9.66 5.59 22.52
N GLY A 94 9.16 4.37 22.43
CA GLY A 94 8.10 3.84 23.27
C GLY A 94 8.55 3.35 24.64
N ASN A 95 9.79 3.58 25.05
CA ASN A 95 10.31 3.18 26.35
C ASN A 95 10.04 1.70 26.69
N GLY A 96 10.25 0.80 25.72
CA GLY A 96 10.05 -0.64 25.88
C GLY A 96 8.59 -1.12 25.84
N TRP A 97 7.63 -0.29 25.43
CA TRP A 97 6.23 -0.73 25.27
C TRP A 97 6.06 -1.69 24.10
N LEU A 98 6.94 -1.59 23.12
CA LEU A 98 6.92 -2.40 21.92
C LEU A 98 8.17 -3.26 21.84
N THR A 99 7.98 -4.54 21.62
CA THR A 99 9.03 -5.51 21.32
C THR A 99 8.70 -6.21 19.99
N SER A 100 9.58 -7.09 19.52
CA SER A 100 9.28 -7.94 18.35
C SER A 100 8.11 -8.87 18.66
N GLY A 101 7.16 -8.94 17.72
CA GLY A 101 5.98 -9.82 17.83
C GLY A 101 6.14 -11.04 16.93
N GLU A 102 5.84 -12.21 17.45
CA GLU A 102 5.88 -13.46 16.68
C GLU A 102 4.53 -13.71 16.00
N ALA A 103 4.51 -13.63 14.68
CA ALA A 103 3.29 -13.77 13.88
C ALA A 103 3.44 -14.65 12.62
N PHE A 104 4.67 -14.94 12.21
CA PHE A 104 4.94 -15.66 10.96
C PHE A 104 5.79 -16.91 11.20
N PRO A 105 5.51 -18.02 10.48
CA PRO A 105 6.24 -19.28 10.64
C PRO A 105 7.60 -19.24 9.88
N SER A 106 8.54 -18.45 10.38
CA SER A 106 9.86 -18.27 9.77
C SER A 106 10.94 -18.08 10.83
N SER A 107 12.22 -18.09 10.41
CA SER A 107 13.35 -17.76 11.28
C SER A 107 13.33 -16.29 11.75
N ARG A 108 12.55 -15.44 11.10
CA ARG A 108 12.28 -14.07 11.50
C ARG A 108 10.77 -13.88 11.73
N PRO A 109 10.21 -14.41 12.84
CA PRO A 109 8.76 -14.51 13.03
C PRO A 109 8.05 -13.15 13.14
N HIS A 110 8.78 -12.05 13.28
CA HIS A 110 8.28 -10.69 13.30
C HIS A 110 8.24 -10.02 11.91
N LEU A 111 8.81 -10.64 10.87
CA LEU A 111 8.75 -10.13 9.50
C LEU A 111 7.77 -10.94 8.64
N ALA A 112 7.00 -10.25 7.82
CA ALA A 112 6.17 -10.91 6.82
C ALA A 112 7.01 -11.79 5.90
N LEU A 113 6.43 -12.93 5.48
CA LEU A 113 7.12 -13.91 4.62
C LEU A 113 7.51 -13.35 3.25
N MET A 114 6.84 -12.29 2.81
CA MET A 114 7.12 -11.59 1.57
C MET A 114 6.79 -10.11 1.71
N PRO A 115 7.43 -9.23 0.92
CA PRO A 115 7.07 -7.82 0.87
C PRO A 115 5.64 -7.60 0.42
N TYR A 116 5.04 -6.51 0.85
CA TYR A 116 3.76 -6.05 0.33
C TYR A 116 4.00 -5.21 -0.94
N TRP A 117 3.84 -5.82 -2.08
CA TRP A 117 3.93 -5.15 -3.37
C TRP A 117 2.63 -4.45 -3.72
N ARG A 118 2.66 -3.13 -3.79
CA ARG A 118 1.50 -2.32 -4.19
C ARG A 118 1.26 -2.38 -5.69
N GLU A 119 2.32 -2.50 -6.47
CA GLU A 119 2.28 -2.66 -7.91
C GLU A 119 3.48 -3.46 -8.42
N GLY A 120 3.34 -3.96 -9.65
CA GLY A 120 4.37 -4.71 -10.35
C GLY A 120 4.18 -4.57 -11.85
N ARG A 121 4.55 -5.58 -12.62
CA ARG A 121 4.23 -5.65 -14.05
C ARG A 121 2.74 -5.72 -14.26
N ARG A 122 2.27 -5.02 -15.28
CA ARG A 122 0.89 -5.02 -15.71
C ARG A 122 0.80 -5.53 -17.14
N MET A 123 -0.26 -6.27 -17.42
CA MET A 123 -0.57 -6.72 -18.78
C MET A 123 -1.06 -5.52 -19.60
N LEU A 124 -0.73 -5.46 -20.87
CA LEU A 124 -1.38 -4.55 -21.80
C LEU A 124 -2.68 -5.17 -22.29
N GLY A 125 -3.79 -4.61 -21.87
CA GLY A 125 -5.13 -5.04 -22.24
C GLY A 125 -5.69 -4.26 -23.44
N GLN A 126 -6.83 -4.74 -23.95
CA GLN A 126 -7.57 -4.10 -25.05
C GLN A 126 -8.07 -2.70 -24.66
N SER A 127 -8.20 -2.41 -23.38
CA SER A 127 -8.34 -1.04 -22.84
C SER A 127 -7.41 -0.85 -21.65
N VAL A 128 -7.10 0.41 -21.35
CA VAL A 128 -6.28 0.79 -20.19
C VAL A 128 -7.14 1.63 -19.26
N VAL A 129 -7.29 1.20 -18.01
CA VAL A 129 -7.91 2.04 -16.98
C VAL A 129 -6.93 3.12 -16.57
N SER A 130 -7.29 4.36 -16.77
CA SER A 130 -6.47 5.53 -16.45
C SER A 130 -7.06 6.33 -15.28
N GLU A 131 -6.35 7.36 -14.85
CA GLU A 131 -6.85 8.31 -13.85
C GLU A 131 -8.13 9.03 -14.32
N LEU A 132 -8.34 9.17 -15.62
CA LEU A 132 -9.56 9.80 -16.17
C LEU A 132 -10.80 8.94 -15.92
N ASP A 133 -10.65 7.62 -15.84
CA ASP A 133 -11.72 6.69 -15.52
C ASP A 133 -12.10 6.70 -14.03
N LEU A 134 -11.26 7.29 -13.19
CA LEU A 134 -11.51 7.47 -11.75
C LEU A 134 -12.21 8.79 -11.43
N LEU A 135 -12.23 9.75 -12.36
CA LEU A 135 -12.80 11.06 -12.14
C LEU A 135 -14.33 11.08 -12.37
N PRO A 136 -15.05 11.98 -11.69
CA PRO A 136 -16.47 12.19 -11.98
C PRO A 136 -16.66 12.62 -13.44
N VAL A 137 -17.69 12.11 -14.11
CA VAL A 137 -18.02 12.50 -15.50
C VAL A 137 -18.32 13.99 -15.66
N THR A 138 -18.75 14.66 -14.60
CA THR A 138 -18.86 16.11 -14.48
C THR A 138 -18.51 16.53 -13.05
N LYS A 139 -18.27 17.83 -12.82
CA LYS A 139 -17.99 18.35 -11.46
C LYS A 139 -19.08 18.01 -10.42
N GLN A 140 -20.32 17.85 -10.84
CA GLN A 140 -21.47 17.53 -9.99
C GLN A 140 -21.77 16.03 -9.93
N ALA A 141 -21.19 15.23 -10.80
CA ALA A 141 -21.47 13.80 -10.85
C ALA A 141 -20.92 13.09 -9.61
N ARG A 142 -21.63 12.07 -9.17
CA ARG A 142 -21.27 11.25 -8.01
C ARG A 142 -20.49 9.98 -8.39
N ARG A 143 -20.28 9.72 -9.67
CA ARG A 143 -19.57 8.55 -10.20
C ARG A 143 -18.77 8.91 -11.45
N SER A 144 -17.83 8.07 -11.79
CA SER A 144 -17.12 8.12 -13.05
C SER A 144 -17.95 7.58 -14.22
N ARG A 145 -17.35 7.51 -15.39
CA ARG A 145 -17.93 6.84 -16.57
C ARG A 145 -18.29 5.39 -16.23
N LEU A 146 -19.40 4.91 -16.79
CA LEU A 146 -19.87 3.54 -16.69
C LEU A 146 -19.71 2.85 -18.06
N PRO A 147 -18.65 2.06 -18.27
CA PRO A 147 -18.51 1.22 -19.45
C PRO A 147 -19.63 0.18 -19.54
N ALA A 148 -20.10 -0.14 -20.75
CA ALA A 148 -21.12 -1.17 -20.94
C ALA A 148 -20.66 -2.57 -20.49
N THR A 149 -19.37 -2.80 -20.54
CA THR A 149 -18.68 -4.05 -20.16
C THR A 149 -18.14 -4.04 -18.74
N SER A 150 -18.70 -3.22 -17.85
CA SER A 150 -18.26 -3.12 -16.47
C SER A 150 -18.39 -4.45 -15.73
N ILE A 151 -17.28 -4.93 -15.14
CA ILE A 151 -17.22 -6.19 -14.40
C ILE A 151 -16.94 -6.02 -12.91
N ALA A 152 -16.47 -4.85 -12.51
CA ALA A 152 -16.15 -4.56 -11.12
C ALA A 152 -16.33 -3.08 -10.80
N VAL A 153 -16.61 -2.76 -9.53
CA VAL A 153 -16.81 -1.38 -9.04
C VAL A 153 -15.85 -1.11 -7.90
N GLY A 154 -15.13 0.00 -7.98
CA GLY A 154 -14.27 0.52 -6.92
C GLY A 154 -14.74 1.88 -6.42
N THR A 155 -14.41 2.21 -5.18
CA THR A 155 -14.72 3.52 -4.56
C THR A 155 -13.56 4.09 -3.76
N TYR A 156 -12.40 3.45 -3.78
CA TYR A 156 -11.25 3.90 -3.01
C TYR A 156 -10.64 5.16 -3.60
N ALA A 157 -10.23 6.07 -2.74
CA ALA A 157 -9.48 7.25 -3.15
C ALA A 157 -8.11 6.85 -3.70
N ASN A 158 -7.62 7.58 -4.70
CA ASN A 158 -6.32 7.29 -5.29
C ASN A 158 -5.20 7.52 -4.26
N ASP A 159 -4.46 6.46 -3.93
CA ASP A 159 -3.53 6.40 -2.82
C ASP A 159 -2.14 5.96 -3.28
N HIS A 160 -1.22 6.91 -3.37
CA HIS A 160 0.17 6.69 -3.74
C HIS A 160 1.09 6.83 -2.53
N HIS A 161 2.13 5.99 -2.50
CA HIS A 161 3.14 5.91 -1.45
C HIS A 161 4.56 6.19 -1.98
N TYR A 162 4.68 6.94 -3.06
CA TYR A 162 5.95 7.31 -3.68
C TYR A 162 6.20 8.80 -3.47
N PRO A 163 6.90 9.20 -2.39
CA PRO A 163 7.36 10.57 -2.27
C PRO A 163 8.47 10.81 -3.30
N GLY A 164 8.48 11.98 -3.88
CA GLY A 164 9.54 12.44 -4.78
C GLY A 164 9.41 13.93 -4.94
N ASP A 165 10.50 14.59 -5.29
CA ASP A 165 10.52 16.05 -5.46
C ASP A 165 9.55 16.48 -6.56
N ASP A 166 9.47 15.70 -7.64
CA ASP A 166 8.57 15.93 -8.77
C ASP A 166 7.12 15.46 -8.50
N TRP A 167 6.92 14.67 -7.45
CA TRP A 167 5.62 14.09 -7.13
C TRP A 167 5.37 14.10 -5.61
N PRO A 168 5.16 15.27 -5.01
CA PRO A 168 4.91 15.37 -3.58
C PRO A 168 3.61 14.65 -3.23
N LEU A 169 3.64 13.86 -2.15
CA LEU A 169 2.44 13.21 -1.64
C LEU A 169 1.47 14.27 -1.11
N ALA A 170 0.23 14.19 -1.56
CA ALA A 170 -0.88 15.01 -1.07
C ALA A 170 -1.94 14.12 -0.42
N PRO A 171 -2.77 14.65 0.46
CA PRO A 171 -3.93 13.92 0.97
C PRO A 171 -4.75 13.34 -0.19
N LYS A 172 -5.19 12.09 -0.06
CA LYS A 172 -5.92 11.33 -1.09
C LYS A 172 -7.06 12.12 -1.70
N SER A 173 -7.90 12.70 -0.85
CA SER A 173 -9.09 13.45 -1.24
C SER A 173 -8.78 14.77 -1.99
N CYS A 174 -7.66 15.40 -1.72
CA CYS A 174 -7.32 16.69 -2.33
C CYS A 174 -6.86 16.58 -3.78
N ARG A 175 -6.25 15.47 -4.15
CA ARG A 175 -5.61 15.32 -5.46
C ARG A 175 -6.56 14.74 -6.52
N TRP A 176 -7.45 13.83 -6.15
CA TRP A 176 -8.16 12.99 -7.07
C TRP A 176 -9.67 12.92 -6.79
N GLY A 177 -10.33 14.05 -6.76
CA GLY A 177 -11.79 14.10 -6.69
C GLY A 177 -12.38 14.56 -5.36
N GLY A 178 -11.57 14.92 -4.39
CA GLY A 178 -12.04 15.63 -3.19
C GLY A 178 -12.88 14.81 -2.22
N ARG A 179 -12.86 13.47 -2.30
CA ARG A 179 -13.60 12.60 -1.38
C ARG A 179 -12.66 11.62 -0.69
N TRP A 180 -12.91 11.37 0.58
CA TRP A 180 -12.18 10.35 1.34
C TRP A 180 -12.31 8.96 0.73
N THR A 181 -13.50 8.54 0.34
CA THR A 181 -13.78 7.25 -0.30
C THR A 181 -13.50 7.23 -1.79
N GLY A 182 -13.14 8.38 -2.39
CA GLY A 182 -12.99 8.49 -3.83
C GLY A 182 -14.31 8.56 -4.59
N THR A 183 -14.21 8.67 -5.91
CA THR A 183 -15.34 8.60 -6.83
C THR A 183 -15.61 7.15 -7.17
N PRO A 184 -16.85 6.66 -7.12
CA PRO A 184 -17.20 5.33 -7.64
C PRO A 184 -16.83 5.24 -9.12
N PHE A 185 -16.06 4.20 -9.46
CA PHE A 185 -15.58 3.93 -10.81
C PHE A 185 -15.76 2.46 -11.17
N CYS A 186 -15.70 2.14 -12.45
CA CYS A 186 -15.90 0.79 -12.95
C CYS A 186 -14.67 0.31 -13.73
N ILE A 187 -14.45 -1.01 -13.71
CA ILE A 187 -13.42 -1.68 -14.51
C ILE A 187 -14.10 -2.32 -15.71
N PRO A 188 -13.71 -1.98 -16.95
CA PRO A 188 -14.23 -2.64 -18.15
C PRO A 188 -13.56 -4.01 -18.33
N PHE A 189 -14.30 -4.97 -18.87
CA PHE A 189 -13.79 -6.32 -19.14
C PHE A 189 -12.55 -6.31 -20.07
N GLU A 190 -12.53 -5.43 -21.05
CA GLU A 190 -11.42 -5.27 -22.01
C GLU A 190 -10.09 -4.94 -21.35
N ALA A 191 -10.08 -4.39 -20.13
CA ALA A 191 -8.87 -4.17 -19.38
C ALA A 191 -8.23 -5.47 -18.85
N LEU A 192 -8.99 -6.56 -18.82
CA LEU A 192 -8.54 -7.89 -18.43
C LEU A 192 -8.06 -8.72 -19.61
N VAL A 193 -8.45 -8.37 -20.82
CA VAL A 193 -8.16 -9.15 -22.05
C VAL A 193 -6.85 -8.69 -22.66
N SER A 194 -5.88 -9.60 -22.80
CA SER A 194 -4.58 -9.30 -23.42
C SER A 194 -4.72 -8.86 -24.89
N VAL A 195 -3.93 -7.87 -25.30
CA VAL A 195 -3.81 -7.52 -26.75
C VAL A 195 -2.91 -8.48 -27.52
N GLU A 196 -2.02 -9.21 -26.83
CA GLU A 196 -1.03 -10.10 -27.46
C GLU A 196 -1.46 -11.57 -27.45
N GLY A 197 -2.28 -11.97 -26.47
CA GLY A 197 -2.70 -13.36 -26.28
C GLY A 197 -4.20 -13.55 -26.43
N SER A 198 -4.61 -14.52 -27.23
CA SER A 198 -6.04 -14.81 -27.48
C SER A 198 -6.74 -15.58 -26.35
N ASN A 199 -5.97 -16.13 -25.39
CA ASN A 199 -6.46 -16.97 -24.29
C ASN A 199 -5.88 -16.55 -22.93
N LEU A 200 -5.57 -15.28 -22.75
CA LEU A 200 -4.96 -14.74 -21.53
C LEU A 200 -5.84 -13.63 -20.96
N LEU A 201 -6.24 -13.81 -19.71
CA LEU A 201 -6.93 -12.81 -18.90
C LEU A 201 -6.11 -12.48 -17.65
N ALA A 202 -6.14 -11.22 -17.24
CA ALA A 202 -5.57 -10.79 -15.97
C ALA A 202 -6.62 -10.91 -14.87
N ALA A 203 -6.38 -11.73 -13.86
CA ALA A 203 -7.29 -12.02 -12.75
C ALA A 203 -6.95 -11.31 -11.45
N GLU A 204 -6.00 -10.33 -11.48
CA GLU A 204 -5.50 -9.66 -10.28
C GLU A 204 -5.11 -8.20 -10.62
N LYS A 205 -4.44 -7.49 -9.71
CA LYS A 205 -3.98 -6.08 -9.89
C LYS A 205 -3.00 -5.88 -11.05
N CYS A 206 -2.57 -6.95 -11.70
CA CYS A 206 -1.77 -6.93 -12.93
C CYS A 206 -2.59 -6.67 -14.21
N PHE A 207 -3.87 -6.37 -14.13
CA PHE A 207 -4.68 -5.98 -15.29
C PHE A 207 -4.21 -4.66 -15.92
N SER A 208 -4.76 -4.29 -17.07
CA SER A 208 -4.35 -3.10 -17.81
C SER A 208 -4.81 -1.81 -17.13
N VAL A 209 -3.91 -1.22 -16.35
CA VAL A 209 -4.16 -0.02 -15.54
C VAL A 209 -2.94 0.88 -15.52
N SER A 210 -3.13 2.19 -15.55
CA SER A 210 -2.03 3.15 -15.41
C SER A 210 -1.43 3.12 -14.00
N HIS A 211 -0.18 3.58 -13.87
CA HIS A 211 0.47 3.78 -12.57
C HIS A 211 -0.38 4.63 -11.63
N ILE A 212 -0.92 5.73 -12.15
CA ILE A 212 -1.75 6.66 -11.36
C ILE A 212 -3.03 5.95 -10.89
N ALA A 213 -3.77 5.31 -11.78
CA ALA A 213 -5.03 4.64 -11.44
C ALA A 213 -4.82 3.43 -10.50
N ASN A 214 -3.66 2.79 -10.53
CA ASN A 214 -3.35 1.67 -9.65
C ASN A 214 -3.52 2.02 -8.16
N GLY A 215 -3.26 3.26 -7.77
CA GLY A 215 -3.47 3.72 -6.39
C GLY A 215 -4.89 3.52 -5.85
N ALA A 216 -5.89 3.55 -6.72
CA ALA A 216 -7.30 3.33 -6.35
C ALA A 216 -7.78 1.90 -6.64
N THR A 217 -7.18 1.21 -7.61
CA THR A 217 -7.70 -0.06 -8.14
C THR A 217 -7.13 -1.31 -7.47
N ARG A 218 -6.04 -1.20 -6.72
CA ARG A 218 -5.30 -2.33 -6.13
C ARG A 218 -5.89 -2.92 -4.84
N LEU A 219 -7.06 -2.47 -4.40
CA LEU A 219 -7.67 -2.91 -3.14
C LEU A 219 -8.36 -4.27 -3.27
N GLN A 220 -8.26 -5.10 -2.21
CA GLN A 220 -8.77 -6.45 -2.20
C GLN A 220 -10.23 -6.60 -2.64
N PRO A 221 -11.20 -5.77 -2.19
CA PRO A 221 -12.59 -5.95 -2.62
C PRO A 221 -12.76 -5.83 -4.14
N LEU A 222 -12.05 -4.88 -4.77
CA LEU A 222 -12.08 -4.72 -6.22
C LEU A 222 -11.36 -5.87 -6.94
N ILE A 223 -10.20 -6.27 -6.42
CA ILE A 223 -9.40 -7.37 -7.00
C ILE A 223 -10.12 -8.71 -6.94
N LEU A 224 -10.88 -8.97 -5.87
CA LEU A 224 -11.73 -10.17 -5.78
C LEU A 224 -12.81 -10.18 -6.87
N ASN A 225 -13.46 -9.04 -7.14
CA ASN A 225 -14.42 -8.93 -8.25
C ASN A 225 -13.76 -9.12 -9.62
N ILE A 226 -12.56 -8.59 -9.82
CA ILE A 226 -11.78 -8.80 -11.05
C ILE A 226 -11.46 -10.29 -11.23
N GLY A 227 -10.97 -10.95 -10.18
CA GLY A 227 -10.66 -12.39 -10.23
C GLY A 227 -11.89 -13.26 -10.46
N GLN A 228 -13.04 -12.85 -9.95
CA GLN A 228 -14.31 -13.56 -10.19
C GLN A 228 -14.80 -13.42 -11.64
N ALA A 229 -14.51 -12.27 -12.28
CA ALA A 229 -14.93 -12.00 -13.65
C ALA A 229 -14.01 -12.62 -14.71
N ALA A 230 -12.74 -12.86 -14.37
CA ALA A 230 -11.74 -13.49 -15.23
C ALA A 230 -11.90 -15.01 -15.26
#